data_33fa5078fff2b2a8af809ef0e08e31a1
#
_entry.id   33fa5078fff2b2a8af809ef0e08e31a1
#
_cell.length_a   1.000
_cell.length_b   1.000
_cell.length_c   1.000
_cell.angle_alpha   90.00
_cell.angle_beta   90.00
_cell.angle_gamma   90.00
#
_symmetry.space_group_name_H-M   'P 1'
#
loop_
_entity.id
_entity.type
_entity.pdbx_description
1 polymer ?
#
loop_
_entity_poly.entity_id
_entity_poly.type
_entity_poly.pdbx_seq_one_letter_code
_entity_poly.pdbx_strand_id
1 'polypeptide(L)'
;MRTDTNIRLYDIHNLQKLLNITLLHDYGYKISRISKLSPDKIPALVREIVSEKSAKSHAINAFKMAMMNFDQTLFINTYNNLLLEKSFRAVFYEVFIPLMNEIGLLWQSNTITIAHEHFITHLIKQKLVTNIEKIQVLEPTRTDTIFVLYLPSNEIHELGLMYLNYEFILSGYKTIYLGESVPIESLKDIQRYFDKITFVSYMTVQPTKDEINNYIEKIKTEILGENSSECWFIGKMTTEINPEILNEKTKIFQSIASIIEEI
;
A
#
# COMPACT_ATOMS: atom_id res chain seq x y z
N MET A 1 7.10 2.36 -30.47
CA MET A 1 6.10 2.93 -31.40
C MET A 1 5.87 4.41 -31.09
N ARG A 2 5.38 5.18 -32.03
CA ARG A 2 4.94 6.57 -31.80
C ARG A 2 3.52 6.73 -32.36
N THR A 3 2.72 7.58 -31.71
CA THR A 3 1.41 7.99 -32.25
C THR A 3 1.61 8.93 -33.45
N ASP A 4 0.55 9.20 -34.21
CA ASP A 4 0.54 10.20 -35.29
C ASP A 4 0.86 11.62 -34.79
N THR A 5 0.70 11.88 -33.49
CA THR A 5 1.08 13.11 -32.78
C THR A 5 2.49 13.06 -32.20
N ASN A 6 3.34 12.10 -32.65
CA ASN A 6 4.73 11.92 -32.23
C ASN A 6 4.94 11.56 -30.73
N ILE A 7 3.89 11.11 -30.02
CA ILE A 7 3.98 10.63 -28.63
C ILE A 7 4.59 9.22 -28.65
N ARG A 8 5.55 8.96 -27.77
CA ARG A 8 6.18 7.63 -27.60
C ARG A 8 5.22 6.71 -26.84
N LEU A 9 4.88 5.58 -27.45
CA LEU A 9 4.17 4.48 -26.79
C LEU A 9 5.22 3.44 -26.32
N TYR A 10 5.09 3.03 -25.06
CA TYR A 10 5.93 2.00 -24.46
C TYR A 10 5.06 0.77 -24.18
N ASP A 11 5.54 -0.40 -24.57
CA ASP A 11 4.96 -1.67 -24.11
C ASP A 11 5.44 -1.99 -22.67
N ILE A 12 4.87 -3.03 -22.07
CA ILE A 12 5.17 -3.41 -20.68
C ILE A 12 6.67 -3.75 -20.48
N HIS A 13 7.32 -4.36 -21.46
CA HIS A 13 8.75 -4.70 -21.38
C HIS A 13 9.63 -3.46 -21.44
N ASN A 14 9.29 -2.50 -22.29
CA ASN A 14 9.99 -1.23 -22.33
C ASN A 14 9.78 -0.40 -21.08
N LEU A 15 8.57 -0.46 -20.48
CA LEU A 15 8.28 0.18 -19.20
C LEU A 15 9.12 -0.46 -18.07
N GLN A 16 9.16 -1.79 -17.96
CA GLN A 16 10.00 -2.49 -16.98
C GLN A 16 11.48 -2.14 -17.14
N LYS A 17 11.97 -2.10 -18.38
CA LYS A 17 13.35 -1.68 -18.67
C LYS A 17 13.63 -0.26 -18.22
N LEU A 18 12.70 0.66 -18.47
CA LEU A 18 12.82 2.06 -18.05
C LEU A 18 12.87 2.18 -16.52
N LEU A 19 11.96 1.48 -15.82
CA LEU A 19 11.93 1.45 -14.36
C LEU A 19 13.24 0.89 -13.77
N ASN A 20 13.78 -0.17 -14.34
CA ASN A 20 15.07 -0.72 -13.92
C ASN A 20 16.22 0.27 -14.14
N ILE A 21 16.22 0.99 -15.26
CA ILE A 21 17.23 2.03 -15.56
C ILE A 21 17.12 3.18 -14.55
N THR A 22 15.90 3.65 -14.27
CA THR A 22 15.63 4.69 -13.28
C THR A 22 16.13 4.27 -11.90
N LEU A 23 15.79 3.04 -11.47
CA LEU A 23 16.27 2.50 -10.20
C LEU A 23 17.79 2.50 -10.10
N LEU A 24 18.49 1.97 -11.12
CA LEU A 24 19.97 1.97 -11.15
C LEU A 24 20.52 3.40 -11.08
N HIS A 25 19.90 4.36 -11.77
CA HIS A 25 20.29 5.77 -11.73
C HIS A 25 20.13 6.36 -10.32
N ASP A 26 19.03 6.11 -9.65
CA ASP A 26 18.73 6.57 -8.28
C ASP A 26 19.72 5.97 -7.25
N TYR A 27 20.30 4.81 -7.58
CA TYR A 27 21.41 4.20 -6.81
C TYR A 27 22.80 4.65 -7.26
N GLY A 28 22.89 5.74 -8.03
CA GLY A 28 24.13 6.40 -8.37
C GLY A 28 24.85 5.85 -9.62
N TYR A 29 24.23 4.93 -10.36
CA TYR A 29 24.78 4.47 -11.63
C TYR A 29 24.58 5.52 -12.72
N LYS A 30 25.66 5.92 -13.40
CA LYS A 30 25.56 6.86 -14.53
C LYS A 30 24.80 6.21 -15.70
N ILE A 31 23.89 6.93 -16.33
CA ILE A 31 23.10 6.45 -17.49
C ILE A 31 24.03 5.96 -18.61
N SER A 32 25.16 6.64 -18.84
CA SER A 32 26.19 6.22 -19.83
C SER A 32 26.82 4.85 -19.51
N ARG A 33 26.83 4.42 -18.25
CA ARG A 33 27.27 3.07 -17.85
C ARG A 33 26.15 2.05 -18.04
N ILE A 34 24.92 2.42 -17.64
CA ILE A 34 23.74 1.55 -17.77
C ILE A 34 23.48 1.24 -19.25
N SER A 35 23.60 2.22 -20.15
CA SER A 35 23.37 2.05 -21.59
C SER A 35 24.33 1.08 -22.29
N LYS A 36 25.48 0.78 -21.68
CA LYS A 36 26.45 -0.20 -22.16
C LYS A 36 26.23 -1.62 -21.67
N LEU A 37 25.28 -1.80 -20.73
CA LEU A 37 24.93 -3.12 -20.21
C LEU A 37 24.05 -3.87 -21.22
N SER A 38 24.25 -5.17 -21.33
CA SER A 38 23.31 -6.03 -22.06
C SER A 38 21.96 -6.06 -21.33
N PRO A 39 20.84 -6.22 -22.05
CA PRO A 39 19.49 -6.22 -21.46
C PRO A 39 19.35 -7.16 -20.27
N ASP A 40 19.99 -8.34 -20.30
CA ASP A 40 19.91 -9.36 -19.25
C ASP A 40 20.70 -8.98 -17.98
N LYS A 41 21.71 -8.10 -18.10
CA LYS A 41 22.51 -7.65 -16.96
C LYS A 41 21.82 -6.58 -16.13
N ILE A 42 20.90 -5.82 -16.71
CA ILE A 42 20.19 -4.75 -15.99
C ILE A 42 19.32 -5.34 -14.86
N PRO A 43 18.44 -6.34 -15.08
CA PRO A 43 17.70 -6.97 -13.98
C PRO A 43 18.60 -7.68 -12.96
N ALA A 44 19.71 -8.29 -13.39
CA ALA A 44 20.67 -8.93 -12.49
C ALA A 44 21.31 -7.92 -11.53
N LEU A 45 21.73 -6.76 -12.04
CA LEU A 45 22.31 -5.69 -11.24
C LEU A 45 21.29 -5.05 -10.28
N VAL A 46 20.03 -4.91 -10.71
CA VAL A 46 18.93 -4.48 -9.82
C VAL A 46 18.76 -5.46 -8.66
N ARG A 47 18.77 -6.77 -8.94
CA ARG A 47 18.70 -7.81 -7.88
C ARG A 47 19.85 -7.71 -6.87
N GLU A 48 21.07 -7.50 -7.37
CA GLU A 48 22.27 -7.36 -6.53
C GLU A 48 22.15 -6.15 -5.60
N ILE A 49 21.76 -4.99 -6.11
CA ILE A 49 21.59 -3.75 -5.34
C ILE A 49 20.49 -3.90 -4.27
N VAL A 50 19.36 -4.46 -4.64
CA VAL A 50 18.24 -4.72 -3.71
C VAL A 50 18.71 -5.70 -2.62
N SER A 51 19.48 -6.73 -2.97
CA SER A 51 20.05 -7.70 -2.03
C SER A 51 21.08 -7.07 -1.09
N GLU A 52 21.99 -6.21 -1.58
CA GLU A 52 23.00 -5.55 -0.75
C GLU A 52 22.38 -4.59 0.28
N LYS A 53 21.36 -3.80 -0.13
CA LYS A 53 20.64 -2.91 0.79
C LYS A 53 19.90 -3.67 1.87
N SER A 54 19.41 -4.86 1.53
CA SER A 54 18.72 -5.81 2.39
C SER A 54 19.65 -6.57 3.35
N ALA A 55 20.95 -6.61 3.08
CA ALA A 55 21.94 -7.29 3.93
C ALA A 55 21.99 -6.75 5.38
N LYS A 56 21.41 -5.57 5.61
CA LYS A 56 21.25 -4.99 6.96
C LYS A 56 20.12 -5.62 7.77
N SER A 57 19.23 -6.38 7.16
CA SER A 57 18.11 -7.02 7.85
C SER A 57 18.02 -8.52 7.53
N HIS A 58 18.53 -9.35 8.43
CA HIS A 58 18.43 -10.81 8.32
C HIS A 58 16.98 -11.28 8.11
N ALA A 59 16.02 -10.62 8.75
CA ALA A 59 14.61 -10.98 8.66
C ALA A 59 14.03 -10.74 7.25
N ILE A 60 14.32 -9.59 6.64
CA ILE A 60 13.85 -9.28 5.27
C ILE A 60 14.43 -10.29 4.27
N ASN A 61 15.72 -10.66 4.42
CA ASN A 61 16.33 -11.67 3.58
C ASN A 61 15.70 -13.06 3.77
N ALA A 62 15.43 -13.45 5.02
CA ALA A 62 14.74 -14.71 5.29
C ALA A 62 13.33 -14.75 4.68
N PHE A 63 12.56 -13.66 4.76
CA PHE A 63 11.25 -13.56 4.11
C PHE A 63 11.35 -13.59 2.58
N LYS A 64 12.36 -12.94 1.97
CA LYS A 64 12.60 -13.06 0.52
C LYS A 64 12.95 -14.49 0.12
N MET A 65 13.78 -15.18 0.89
CA MET A 65 14.07 -16.59 0.65
C MET A 65 12.82 -17.46 0.78
N ALA A 66 12.01 -17.23 1.81
CA ALA A 66 10.73 -17.92 1.98
C ALA A 66 9.81 -17.69 0.77
N MET A 67 9.72 -16.46 0.28
CA MET A 67 8.97 -16.12 -0.93
C MET A 67 9.49 -16.84 -2.16
N MET A 68 10.80 -16.77 -2.43
CA MET A 68 11.43 -17.35 -3.62
C MET A 68 11.29 -18.87 -3.69
N ASN A 69 11.25 -19.54 -2.53
CA ASN A 69 11.19 -20.99 -2.43
C ASN A 69 9.77 -21.50 -2.07
N PHE A 70 8.78 -20.60 -1.94
CA PHE A 70 7.44 -20.94 -1.44
C PHE A 70 7.50 -21.65 -0.07
N ASP A 71 8.46 -21.28 0.78
CA ASP A 71 8.72 -21.91 2.08
C ASP A 71 7.93 -21.21 3.19
N GLN A 72 6.70 -21.71 3.42
CA GLN A 72 5.84 -21.22 4.49
C GLN A 72 6.45 -21.45 5.88
N THR A 73 7.19 -22.54 6.09
CA THR A 73 7.82 -22.86 7.38
C THR A 73 8.87 -21.84 7.74
N LEU A 74 9.73 -21.48 6.78
CA LEU A 74 10.74 -20.44 6.97
C LEU A 74 10.08 -19.09 7.29
N PHE A 75 8.99 -18.72 6.59
CA PHE A 75 8.23 -17.50 6.90
C PHE A 75 7.72 -17.51 8.34
N ILE A 76 7.04 -18.58 8.77
CA ILE A 76 6.45 -18.70 10.11
C ILE A 76 7.54 -18.63 11.20
N ASN A 77 8.63 -19.36 11.04
CA ASN A 77 9.72 -19.38 12.00
C ASN A 77 10.39 -18.00 12.12
N THR A 78 10.64 -17.34 10.99
CA THR A 78 11.20 -15.97 10.96
C THR A 78 10.28 -15.00 11.69
N TYR A 79 8.98 -15.03 11.40
CA TYR A 79 7.99 -14.18 12.04
C TYR A 79 7.92 -14.42 13.57
N ASN A 80 7.85 -15.68 13.99
CA ASN A 80 7.77 -16.02 15.41
C ASN A 80 9.02 -15.60 16.17
N ASN A 81 10.20 -15.75 15.57
CA ASN A 81 11.46 -15.28 16.18
C ASN A 81 11.47 -13.76 16.35
N LEU A 82 10.97 -13.00 15.38
CA LEU A 82 10.83 -11.55 15.51
C LEU A 82 9.92 -11.15 16.67
N LEU A 83 8.83 -11.88 16.88
CA LEU A 83 7.90 -11.60 17.99
C LEU A 83 8.46 -11.90 19.38
N LEU A 84 9.56 -12.62 19.51
CA LEU A 84 10.25 -12.79 20.79
C LEU A 84 10.90 -11.48 21.28
N GLU A 85 11.25 -10.59 20.36
CA GLU A 85 12.00 -9.36 20.65
C GLU A 85 11.22 -8.08 20.32
N LYS A 86 10.22 -8.17 19.47
CA LYS A 86 9.48 -7.02 18.90
C LYS A 86 7.98 -7.20 19.00
N SER A 87 7.26 -6.09 19.17
CA SER A 87 5.80 -6.07 18.99
C SER A 87 5.45 -6.30 17.53
N PHE A 88 4.21 -6.75 17.26
CA PHE A 88 3.69 -6.85 15.88
C PHE A 88 3.78 -5.52 15.14
N ARG A 89 3.48 -4.42 15.82
CA ARG A 89 3.59 -3.06 15.29
C ARG A 89 5.01 -2.76 14.79
N ALA A 90 6.02 -3.07 15.59
CA ALA A 90 7.43 -2.90 15.22
C ALA A 90 7.81 -3.81 14.03
N VAL A 91 7.37 -5.08 14.03
CA VAL A 91 7.61 -6.00 12.91
C VAL A 91 6.98 -5.47 11.62
N PHE A 92 5.77 -4.91 11.70
CA PHE A 92 5.10 -4.38 10.51
C PHE A 92 5.86 -3.19 9.92
N TYR A 93 6.23 -2.22 10.75
CA TYR A 93 6.94 -1.01 10.30
C TYR A 93 8.37 -1.27 9.85
N GLU A 94 9.11 -2.03 10.64
CA GLU A 94 10.54 -2.20 10.41
C GLU A 94 10.88 -3.30 9.40
N VAL A 95 9.95 -4.24 9.17
CA VAL A 95 10.20 -5.42 8.33
C VAL A 95 9.21 -5.55 7.20
N PHE A 96 7.88 -5.57 7.47
CA PHE A 96 6.91 -5.84 6.41
C PHE A 96 6.75 -4.67 5.42
N ILE A 97 6.73 -3.42 5.87
CA ILE A 97 6.68 -2.27 4.95
C ILE A 97 7.92 -2.23 4.04
N PRO A 98 9.17 -2.30 4.55
CA PRO A 98 10.35 -2.40 3.69
C PRO A 98 10.33 -3.61 2.76
N LEU A 99 9.90 -4.79 3.24
CA LEU A 99 9.78 -6.00 2.42
C LEU A 99 8.81 -5.79 1.25
N MET A 100 7.62 -5.22 1.49
CA MET A 100 6.66 -4.95 0.42
C MET A 100 7.20 -3.97 -0.63
N ASN A 101 7.96 -2.96 -0.21
CA ASN A 101 8.63 -2.05 -1.15
C ASN A 101 9.66 -2.79 -2.01
N GLU A 102 10.46 -3.69 -1.41
CA GLU A 102 11.43 -4.50 -2.16
C GLU A 102 10.74 -5.50 -3.11
N ILE A 103 9.62 -6.10 -2.70
CA ILE A 103 8.81 -6.98 -3.56
C ILE A 103 8.33 -6.21 -4.80
N GLY A 104 7.87 -4.97 -4.63
CA GLY A 104 7.50 -4.11 -5.75
C GLY A 104 8.65 -3.91 -6.76
N LEU A 105 9.87 -3.68 -6.27
CA LEU A 105 11.07 -3.55 -7.10
C LEU A 105 11.46 -4.87 -7.79
N LEU A 106 11.35 -6.00 -7.09
CA LEU A 106 11.62 -7.32 -7.64
C LEU A 106 10.61 -7.69 -8.74
N TRP A 107 9.35 -7.29 -8.58
CA TRP A 107 8.33 -7.45 -9.61
C TRP A 107 8.64 -6.59 -10.84
N GLN A 108 8.98 -5.32 -10.66
CA GLN A 108 9.35 -4.41 -11.76
C GLN A 108 10.56 -4.92 -12.55
N SER A 109 11.55 -5.54 -11.87
CA SER A 109 12.72 -6.13 -12.50
C SER A 109 12.46 -7.50 -13.13
N ASN A 110 11.22 -7.98 -13.13
CA ASN A 110 10.81 -9.30 -13.61
C ASN A 110 11.57 -10.46 -12.93
N THR A 111 11.97 -10.24 -11.65
CA THR A 111 12.70 -11.22 -10.84
C THR A 111 11.77 -12.24 -10.21
N ILE A 112 10.55 -11.80 -9.88
CA ILE A 112 9.50 -12.62 -9.28
C ILE A 112 8.27 -12.63 -10.16
N THR A 113 7.48 -13.69 -10.01
CA THR A 113 6.17 -13.82 -10.65
C THR A 113 5.06 -13.38 -9.71
N ILE A 114 3.85 -13.20 -10.23
CA ILE A 114 2.63 -12.97 -9.45
C ILE A 114 2.46 -14.04 -8.36
N ALA A 115 2.82 -15.30 -8.63
CA ALA A 115 2.73 -16.39 -7.65
C ALA A 115 3.59 -16.13 -6.40
N HIS A 116 4.83 -15.64 -6.57
CA HIS A 116 5.71 -15.29 -5.44
C HIS A 116 5.14 -14.14 -4.63
N GLU A 117 4.68 -13.08 -5.30
CA GLU A 117 4.08 -11.92 -4.65
C GLU A 117 2.81 -12.31 -3.88
N HIS A 118 1.88 -13.05 -4.50
CA HIS A 118 0.67 -13.51 -3.82
C HIS A 118 0.97 -14.44 -2.64
N PHE A 119 1.95 -15.33 -2.76
CA PHE A 119 2.34 -16.21 -1.67
C PHE A 119 2.76 -15.43 -0.41
N ILE A 120 3.66 -14.47 -0.57
CA ILE A 120 4.19 -13.72 0.59
C ILE A 120 3.17 -12.74 1.14
N THR A 121 2.45 -12.02 0.28
CA THR A 121 1.43 -11.04 0.71
C THR A 121 0.27 -11.72 1.42
N HIS A 122 -0.13 -12.93 0.98
CA HIS A 122 -1.14 -13.72 1.69
C HIS A 122 -0.68 -14.13 3.09
N LEU A 123 0.57 -14.55 3.27
CA LEU A 123 1.12 -14.86 4.58
C LEU A 123 1.18 -13.63 5.50
N ILE A 124 1.56 -12.46 4.98
CA ILE A 124 1.52 -11.20 5.72
C ILE A 124 0.07 -10.85 6.12
N LYS A 125 -0.89 -10.98 5.17
CA LYS A 125 -2.31 -10.77 5.43
C LYS A 125 -2.84 -11.65 6.56
N GLN A 126 -2.46 -12.93 6.60
CA GLN A 126 -2.81 -13.83 7.71
C GLN A 126 -2.32 -13.32 9.05
N LYS A 127 -1.10 -12.73 9.12
CA LYS A 127 -0.57 -12.16 10.36
C LYS A 127 -1.32 -10.90 10.78
N LEU A 128 -1.70 -10.06 9.82
CA LEU A 128 -2.56 -8.90 10.07
C LEU A 128 -3.92 -9.32 10.65
N VAL A 129 -4.63 -10.22 9.98
CA VAL A 129 -5.94 -10.72 10.45
C VAL A 129 -5.83 -11.27 11.87
N THR A 130 -4.85 -12.13 12.14
CA THR A 130 -4.64 -12.71 13.47
C THR A 130 -4.39 -11.64 14.55
N ASN A 131 -3.68 -10.56 14.22
CA ASN A 131 -3.40 -9.51 15.21
C ASN A 131 -4.57 -8.53 15.34
N ILE A 132 -5.35 -8.29 14.29
CA ILE A 132 -6.61 -7.54 14.38
C ILE A 132 -7.60 -8.31 15.26
N GLU A 133 -7.79 -9.61 15.03
CA GLU A 133 -8.69 -10.46 15.82
C GLU A 133 -8.39 -10.38 17.32
N LYS A 134 -7.11 -10.38 17.71
CA LYS A 134 -6.69 -10.28 19.12
C LYS A 134 -7.11 -8.97 19.80
N ILE A 135 -7.16 -7.87 19.06
CA ILE A 135 -7.44 -6.54 19.63
C ILE A 135 -8.87 -6.07 19.40
N GLN A 136 -9.59 -6.63 18.44
CA GLN A 136 -10.97 -6.22 18.13
C GLN A 136 -11.99 -6.57 19.24
N VAL A 137 -11.58 -7.39 20.21
CA VAL A 137 -12.38 -7.68 21.42
C VAL A 137 -12.34 -6.56 22.45
N LEU A 138 -11.42 -5.59 22.29
CA LEU A 138 -11.33 -4.43 23.16
C LEU A 138 -12.49 -3.48 22.88
N GLU A 139 -13.18 -3.05 23.95
CA GLU A 139 -14.21 -2.02 23.81
C GLU A 139 -13.60 -0.70 23.37
N PRO A 140 -14.17 -0.02 22.35
CA PRO A 140 -13.70 1.30 21.94
C PRO A 140 -13.79 2.30 23.09
N THR A 141 -12.72 3.03 23.33
CA THR A 141 -12.64 4.09 24.35
C THR A 141 -12.89 5.49 23.78
N ARG A 142 -12.81 5.62 22.46
CA ARG A 142 -13.06 6.86 21.69
C ARG A 142 -14.27 6.63 20.79
N THR A 143 -15.39 7.27 21.10
CA THR A 143 -16.67 7.05 20.41
C THR A 143 -17.22 8.32 19.74
N ASP A 144 -16.46 9.40 19.78
CA ASP A 144 -16.78 10.69 19.17
C ASP A 144 -16.69 10.67 17.64
N THR A 145 -15.92 9.75 17.09
CA THR A 145 -15.75 9.56 15.65
C THR A 145 -15.63 8.06 15.33
N ILE A 146 -16.25 7.64 14.23
CA ILE A 146 -16.15 6.27 13.71
C ILE A 146 -15.32 6.32 12.43
N PHE A 147 -14.33 5.43 12.34
CA PHE A 147 -13.55 5.27 11.13
C PHE A 147 -14.15 4.17 10.24
N VAL A 148 -14.45 4.51 9.00
CA VAL A 148 -14.93 3.58 7.97
C VAL A 148 -13.83 3.40 6.95
N LEU A 149 -13.25 2.20 6.88
CA LEU A 149 -12.10 1.89 6.04
C LEU A 149 -12.55 1.10 4.80
N TYR A 150 -12.21 1.59 3.63
CA TYR A 150 -12.61 0.97 2.37
C TYR A 150 -11.59 1.22 1.25
N LEU A 151 -11.62 0.37 0.23
CA LEU A 151 -10.92 0.59 -1.03
C LEU A 151 -11.93 0.95 -2.13
N PRO A 152 -11.57 1.87 -3.03
CA PRO A 152 -12.41 2.22 -4.18
C PRO A 152 -12.75 1.01 -5.04
N SER A 153 -13.78 1.13 -5.88
CA SER A 153 -14.12 0.07 -6.85
C SER A 153 -12.90 -0.37 -7.65
N ASN A 154 -12.72 -1.69 -7.78
CA ASN A 154 -11.60 -2.36 -8.45
C ASN A 154 -10.21 -2.19 -7.78
N GLU A 155 -10.10 -1.56 -6.62
CA GLU A 155 -8.88 -1.58 -5.82
C GLU A 155 -8.87 -2.81 -4.92
N ILE A 156 -7.75 -3.56 -4.95
CA ILE A 156 -7.56 -4.82 -4.23
C ILE A 156 -6.36 -4.82 -3.27
N HIS A 157 -5.55 -3.75 -3.27
CA HIS A 157 -4.32 -3.68 -2.47
C HIS A 157 -4.61 -3.27 -1.03
N GLU A 158 -5.15 -4.20 -0.25
CA GLU A 158 -5.74 -3.91 1.07
C GLU A 158 -4.79 -3.95 2.27
N LEU A 159 -3.53 -4.45 2.14
CA LEU A 159 -2.64 -4.62 3.29
C LEU A 159 -2.40 -3.31 4.08
N GLY A 160 -2.26 -2.19 3.37
CA GLY A 160 -2.11 -0.87 4.00
C GLY A 160 -3.37 -0.44 4.76
N LEU A 161 -4.55 -0.67 4.16
CA LEU A 161 -5.83 -0.36 4.79
C LEU A 161 -6.09 -1.24 6.02
N MET A 162 -5.79 -2.54 5.93
CA MET A 162 -5.90 -3.47 7.06
C MET A 162 -5.00 -3.06 8.23
N TYR A 163 -3.78 -2.58 7.92
CA TYR A 163 -2.89 -2.13 8.96
C TYR A 163 -3.38 -0.82 9.62
N LEU A 164 -3.96 0.10 8.85
CA LEU A 164 -4.64 1.27 9.42
C LEU A 164 -5.79 0.86 10.34
N ASN A 165 -6.60 -0.13 9.95
CA ASN A 165 -7.63 -0.67 10.82
C ASN A 165 -7.07 -1.19 12.15
N TYR A 166 -5.95 -1.95 12.09
CA TYR A 166 -5.24 -2.39 13.30
C TYR A 166 -4.84 -1.20 14.20
N GLU A 167 -4.25 -0.15 13.63
CA GLU A 167 -3.80 1.02 14.38
C GLU A 167 -4.96 1.82 14.99
N PHE A 168 -6.08 1.99 14.28
CA PHE A 168 -7.25 2.68 14.81
C PHE A 168 -7.90 1.92 15.98
N ILE A 169 -8.03 0.59 15.87
CA ILE A 169 -8.54 -0.23 16.97
C ILE A 169 -7.59 -0.14 18.17
N LEU A 170 -6.29 -0.26 17.94
CA LEU A 170 -5.27 -0.16 18.99
C LEU A 170 -5.27 1.20 19.69
N SER A 171 -5.64 2.27 18.97
CA SER A 171 -5.80 3.62 19.49
C SER A 171 -7.15 3.87 20.18
N GLY A 172 -7.99 2.84 20.29
CA GLY A 172 -9.28 2.88 20.99
C GLY A 172 -10.45 3.41 20.18
N TYR A 173 -10.32 3.55 18.86
CA TYR A 173 -11.42 3.97 18.00
C TYR A 173 -12.32 2.82 17.57
N LYS A 174 -13.59 3.13 17.38
CA LYS A 174 -14.51 2.23 16.69
C LYS A 174 -14.23 2.27 15.19
N THR A 175 -14.06 1.10 14.57
CA THR A 175 -13.83 0.97 13.13
C THR A 175 -14.90 0.11 12.46
N ILE A 176 -15.16 0.41 11.20
CA ILE A 176 -15.94 -0.43 10.28
C ILE A 176 -15.05 -0.70 9.08
N TYR A 177 -14.59 -1.92 8.95
CA TYR A 177 -13.73 -2.34 7.83
C TYR A 177 -14.57 -2.95 6.72
N LEU A 178 -14.67 -2.26 5.59
CA LEU A 178 -15.44 -2.71 4.42
C LEU A 178 -14.58 -3.49 3.42
N GLY A 179 -13.26 -3.24 3.40
CA GLY A 179 -12.33 -3.97 2.55
C GLY A 179 -12.29 -3.51 1.10
N GLU A 180 -12.14 -4.49 0.20
CA GLU A 180 -11.84 -4.31 -1.21
C GLU A 180 -13.05 -3.88 -2.04
N SER A 181 -12.80 -3.07 -3.09
CA SER A 181 -13.74 -2.81 -4.19
C SER A 181 -15.14 -2.35 -3.76
N VAL A 182 -15.21 -1.32 -2.92
CA VAL A 182 -16.47 -0.76 -2.40
C VAL A 182 -16.96 0.36 -3.30
N PRO A 183 -18.17 0.26 -3.88
CA PRO A 183 -18.79 1.34 -4.63
C PRO A 183 -19.14 2.53 -3.71
N ILE A 184 -19.06 3.76 -4.22
CA ILE A 184 -19.38 4.99 -3.47
C ILE A 184 -20.79 4.93 -2.88
N GLU A 185 -21.74 4.42 -3.63
CA GLU A 185 -23.15 4.34 -3.25
C GLU A 185 -23.35 3.54 -1.95
N SER A 186 -22.51 2.52 -1.72
CA SER A 186 -22.56 1.68 -0.52
C SER A 186 -22.16 2.44 0.75
N LEU A 187 -21.39 3.53 0.63
CA LEU A 187 -20.99 4.35 1.79
C LEU A 187 -22.17 5.13 2.38
N LYS A 188 -23.19 5.46 1.57
CA LYS A 188 -24.40 6.16 2.01
C LYS A 188 -25.20 5.38 3.06
N ASP A 189 -25.17 4.05 2.96
CA ASP A 189 -25.93 3.23 3.91
C ASP A 189 -25.38 3.34 5.34
N ILE A 190 -24.07 3.54 5.48
CA ILE A 190 -23.43 3.67 6.80
C ILE A 190 -23.81 4.98 7.48
N GLN A 191 -24.00 6.05 6.72
CA GLN A 191 -24.41 7.37 7.24
C GLN A 191 -25.79 7.37 7.89
N ARG A 192 -26.63 6.35 7.65
CA ARG A 192 -27.91 6.18 8.33
C ARG A 192 -27.78 5.76 9.80
N TYR A 193 -26.60 5.26 10.18
CA TYR A 193 -26.37 4.71 11.53
C TYR A 193 -25.45 5.58 12.38
N PHE A 194 -24.73 6.53 11.78
CA PHE A 194 -23.73 7.33 12.48
C PHE A 194 -23.68 8.76 11.94
N ASP A 195 -23.66 9.74 12.86
CA ASP A 195 -23.73 11.17 12.50
C ASP A 195 -22.37 11.73 12.08
N LYS A 196 -21.27 11.23 12.66
CA LYS A 196 -19.91 11.68 12.38
C LYS A 196 -19.02 10.50 11.99
N ILE A 197 -18.59 10.49 10.75
CA ILE A 197 -17.78 9.43 10.16
C ILE A 197 -16.53 10.04 9.55
N THR A 198 -15.38 9.42 9.79
CA THR A 198 -14.18 9.63 9.00
C THR A 198 -14.00 8.43 8.07
N PHE A 199 -14.29 8.63 6.79
CA PHE A 199 -14.03 7.64 5.75
C PHE A 199 -12.53 7.63 5.44
N VAL A 200 -11.91 6.46 5.41
CA VAL A 200 -10.48 6.29 5.10
C VAL A 200 -10.35 5.42 3.86
N SER A 201 -9.76 5.97 2.81
CA SER A 201 -9.58 5.29 1.54
C SER A 201 -8.11 5.15 1.17
N TYR A 202 -7.67 3.91 0.88
CA TYR A 202 -6.30 3.61 0.46
C TYR A 202 -6.25 3.37 -1.06
N MET A 203 -5.56 4.24 -1.80
CA MET A 203 -5.57 4.27 -3.26
C MET A 203 -4.18 3.93 -3.81
N THR A 204 -3.97 2.68 -4.21
CA THR A 204 -2.67 2.19 -4.71
C THR A 204 -2.59 2.23 -6.23
N VAL A 205 -3.62 1.72 -6.90
CA VAL A 205 -3.73 1.62 -8.37
C VAL A 205 -5.04 2.24 -8.86
N GLN A 206 -6.10 2.14 -8.07
CA GLN A 206 -7.41 2.69 -8.39
C GLN A 206 -7.81 3.77 -7.36
N PRO A 207 -8.57 4.79 -7.80
CA PRO A 207 -8.97 5.10 -9.17
C PRO A 207 -7.77 5.46 -10.05
N THR A 208 -7.89 5.27 -11.38
CA THR A 208 -6.84 5.67 -12.32
C THR A 208 -6.61 7.18 -12.30
N LYS A 209 -5.47 7.62 -12.87
CA LYS A 209 -5.13 9.05 -12.98
C LYS A 209 -6.24 9.89 -13.62
N ASP A 210 -6.89 9.35 -14.65
CA ASP A 210 -7.94 10.05 -15.38
C ASP A 210 -9.27 10.10 -14.63
N GLU A 211 -9.47 9.20 -13.66
CA GLU A 211 -10.71 9.04 -12.91
C GLU A 211 -10.67 9.66 -11.51
N ILE A 212 -9.49 9.81 -10.93
CA ILE A 212 -9.32 10.12 -9.50
C ILE A 212 -9.97 11.46 -9.10
N ASN A 213 -9.84 12.50 -9.92
CA ASN A 213 -10.42 13.79 -9.61
C ASN A 213 -11.97 13.76 -9.64
N ASN A 214 -12.55 13.04 -10.61
CA ASN A 214 -13.98 12.82 -10.66
C ASN A 214 -14.47 11.97 -9.47
N TYR A 215 -13.67 10.98 -9.05
CA TYR A 215 -13.96 10.18 -7.86
C TYR A 215 -14.01 11.02 -6.59
N ILE A 216 -13.03 11.92 -6.39
CA ILE A 216 -13.00 12.83 -5.24
C ILE A 216 -14.22 13.78 -5.25
N GLU A 217 -14.57 14.34 -6.41
CA GLU A 217 -15.76 15.20 -6.53
C GLU A 217 -17.06 14.44 -6.20
N LYS A 218 -17.19 13.18 -6.60
CA LYS A 218 -18.32 12.34 -6.20
C LYS A 218 -18.36 12.09 -4.70
N ILE A 219 -17.23 11.79 -4.06
CA ILE A 219 -17.15 11.65 -2.58
C ILE A 219 -17.62 12.93 -1.91
N LYS A 220 -17.17 14.10 -2.36
CA LYS A 220 -17.57 15.38 -1.78
C LYS A 220 -19.08 15.63 -1.91
N THR A 221 -19.64 15.39 -3.09
CA THR A 221 -21.03 15.71 -3.38
C THR A 221 -22.01 14.66 -2.84
N GLU A 222 -21.66 13.38 -2.95
CA GLU A 222 -22.59 12.29 -2.64
C GLU A 222 -22.48 11.78 -1.21
N ILE A 223 -21.28 11.88 -0.60
CA ILE A 223 -20.99 11.33 0.72
C ILE A 223 -20.82 12.44 1.76
N LEU A 224 -19.99 13.45 1.49
CA LEU A 224 -19.67 14.45 2.51
C LEU A 224 -20.74 15.55 2.61
N GLY A 225 -21.31 16.00 1.51
CA GLY A 225 -22.42 16.97 1.47
C GLY A 225 -22.37 18.01 2.61
N GLU A 226 -23.51 18.24 3.28
CA GLU A 226 -23.64 19.15 4.42
C GLU A 226 -23.42 18.47 5.81
N ASN A 227 -23.20 17.14 5.84
CA ASN A 227 -22.99 16.41 7.11
C ASN A 227 -21.61 16.70 7.74
N SER A 228 -21.38 16.21 8.95
CA SER A 228 -20.11 16.40 9.70
C SER A 228 -19.03 15.37 9.40
N SER A 229 -19.20 14.56 8.35
CA SER A 229 -18.25 13.51 7.98
C SER A 229 -17.06 14.08 7.22
N GLU A 230 -15.92 13.39 7.31
CA GLU A 230 -14.67 13.69 6.60
C GLU A 230 -14.24 12.49 5.73
N CYS A 231 -13.36 12.73 4.77
CA CYS A 231 -12.71 11.67 4.01
C CYS A 231 -11.20 11.87 3.97
N TRP A 232 -10.47 10.84 4.38
CA TRP A 232 -9.02 10.78 4.40
C TRP A 232 -8.51 9.86 3.30
N PHE A 233 -7.62 10.39 2.48
CA PHE A 233 -7.05 9.68 1.34
C PHE A 233 -5.57 9.41 1.57
N ILE A 234 -5.14 8.17 1.31
CA ILE A 234 -3.75 7.75 1.38
C ILE A 234 -3.44 6.79 0.22
N GLY A 235 -2.17 6.63 -0.10
CA GLY A 235 -1.69 5.72 -1.14
C GLY A 235 -1.13 6.46 -2.34
N LYS A 236 -0.50 5.70 -3.23
CA LYS A 236 0.26 6.26 -4.36
C LYS A 236 -0.57 7.17 -5.26
N MET A 237 -1.83 6.81 -5.51
CA MET A 237 -2.67 7.58 -6.43
C MET A 237 -3.06 8.95 -5.89
N THR A 238 -2.91 9.22 -4.59
CA THR A 238 -3.20 10.55 -4.04
C THR A 238 -2.31 11.66 -4.61
N THR A 239 -1.14 11.33 -5.16
CA THR A 239 -0.24 12.29 -5.85
C THR A 239 -0.83 12.84 -7.15
N GLU A 240 -1.83 12.19 -7.71
CA GLU A 240 -2.52 12.58 -8.95
C GLU A 240 -3.77 13.44 -8.70
N ILE A 241 -4.13 13.67 -7.43
CA ILE A 241 -5.27 14.51 -7.05
C ILE A 241 -4.92 15.98 -7.28
N ASN A 242 -5.78 16.71 -8.00
CA ASN A 242 -5.66 18.16 -8.11
C ASN A 242 -5.96 18.81 -6.75
N PRO A 243 -5.01 19.52 -6.12
CA PRO A 243 -5.23 20.14 -4.82
C PRO A 243 -6.39 21.14 -4.77
N GLU A 244 -6.76 21.76 -5.90
CA GLU A 244 -7.83 22.75 -5.98
C GLU A 244 -9.24 22.16 -5.73
N ILE A 245 -9.41 20.84 -5.89
CA ILE A 245 -10.70 20.21 -5.63
C ILE A 245 -10.89 19.80 -4.17
N LEU A 246 -9.86 19.91 -3.35
CA LEU A 246 -9.94 19.57 -1.92
C LEU A 246 -10.64 20.67 -1.12
N ASN A 247 -11.23 20.30 0.00
CA ASN A 247 -11.88 21.22 0.96
C ASN A 247 -11.52 20.80 2.39
N GLU A 248 -12.08 21.49 3.39
CA GLU A 248 -11.84 21.22 4.81
C GLU A 248 -12.24 19.81 5.27
N LYS A 249 -13.13 19.13 4.52
CA LYS A 249 -13.60 17.77 4.83
C LYS A 249 -12.76 16.68 4.14
N THR A 250 -11.77 17.06 3.33
CA THR A 250 -10.94 16.11 2.58
C THR A 250 -9.48 16.29 2.93
N LYS A 251 -8.83 15.24 3.46
CA LYS A 251 -7.42 15.25 3.84
C LYS A 251 -6.62 14.22 3.02
N ILE A 252 -5.41 14.59 2.63
CA ILE A 252 -4.46 13.68 1.98
C ILE A 252 -3.30 13.41 2.93
N PHE A 253 -2.97 12.13 3.11
CA PHE A 253 -1.86 11.67 3.92
C PHE A 253 -0.78 11.02 3.06
N GLN A 254 0.49 11.36 3.34
CA GLN A 254 1.63 10.85 2.59
C GLN A 254 2.11 9.49 3.07
N SER A 255 1.74 9.10 4.29
CA SER A 255 2.17 7.85 4.92
C SER A 255 1.17 7.38 5.98
N ILE A 256 1.25 6.09 6.32
CA ILE A 256 0.52 5.54 7.47
C ILE A 256 0.93 6.27 8.76
N ALA A 257 2.21 6.61 8.92
CA ALA A 257 2.70 7.31 10.10
C ALA A 257 2.00 8.67 10.29
N SER A 258 1.80 9.44 9.21
CA SER A 258 1.13 10.75 9.30
C SER A 258 -0.36 10.63 9.67
N ILE A 259 -1.03 9.54 9.33
CA ILE A 259 -2.40 9.27 9.83
C ILE A 259 -2.38 8.98 11.33
N ILE A 260 -1.39 8.20 11.80
CA ILE A 260 -1.29 7.82 13.20
C ILE A 260 -0.92 9.02 14.09
N GLU A 261 -0.19 9.99 13.56
CA GLU A 261 0.10 11.25 14.26
C GLU A 261 -1.12 12.17 14.36
N GLU A 262 -2.10 12.04 13.45
CA GLU A 262 -3.33 12.84 13.43
C GLU A 262 -4.38 12.34 14.45
N ILE A 263 -4.32 11.06 14.87
CA ILE A 263 -5.27 10.43 15.79
C ILE A 263 -4.75 10.40 17.23
#